data_fbc9e388b44720ff9b86d0cf34f9b98e
#
_entry.id   fbc9e388b44720ff9b86d0cf34f9b98e
#
_cell.length_a   1.000
_cell.length_b   1.000
_cell.length_c   1.000
_cell.angle_alpha   90.00
_cell.angle_beta   90.00
_cell.angle_gamma   90.00
#
_symmetry.space_group_name_H-M   'P 1'
#
loop_
_entity.id
_entity.type
_entity.pdbx_description
1 polymer ?
#
loop_
_entity_poly.entity_id
_entity_poly.type
_entity_poly.pdbx_seq_one_letter_code
_entity_poly.pdbx_strand_id
1 'polypeptide(L)'
;NKDHSLNMLLGHEYIITKEHENINQIVGFPKTYDAATAWRLSSQGTASGTSDFYSPDDKLLSFFSRANYSYKDKYLASVTFRADASSKFSKENRWGYFPSAALAWRITSEKFMNSTKKWLDDLKLRLSFGTAGNNNIPSGQLIQEYMTYSATSSQRTWVNGFTTLLRPSNFMANPNLKWETTITRNIGLDWTLFNGKLNGNFEFYKNTTKDLLIAFPVSG
;
A
#
# COMPACT_ATOMS: atom_id res chain seq x y z
N ASN A 1 28.12 25.27 7.99
CA ASN A 1 28.93 25.67 6.84
C ASN A 1 27.98 26.13 5.72
N LYS A 2 28.18 27.36 5.19
CA LYS A 2 27.24 27.95 4.21
C LYS A 2 27.11 27.15 2.90
N ASP A 3 28.06 26.30 2.60
CA ASP A 3 28.11 25.51 1.37
C ASP A 3 27.45 24.12 1.49
N HIS A 4 27.27 23.63 2.71
CA HIS A 4 26.76 22.29 2.97
C HIS A 4 25.49 22.37 3.81
N SER A 5 24.45 21.71 3.36
CA SER A 5 23.20 21.52 4.10
C SER A 5 22.92 20.03 4.20
N LEU A 6 22.69 19.55 5.42
CA LEU A 6 22.29 18.18 5.70
C LEU A 6 21.05 18.20 6.59
N ASN A 7 20.00 17.54 6.15
CA ASN A 7 18.80 17.31 6.91
C ASN A 7 18.58 15.80 7.06
N MET A 8 18.36 15.34 8.28
CA MET A 8 18.14 13.93 8.58
C MET A 8 16.81 13.74 9.32
N LEU A 9 16.08 12.70 8.98
CA LEU A 9 14.86 12.27 9.62
C LEU A 9 14.99 10.79 9.99
N LEU A 10 14.62 10.46 11.23
CA LEU A 10 14.43 9.08 11.69
C LEU A 10 13.02 8.99 12.27
N GLY A 11 12.33 7.90 12.00
CA GLY A 11 10.99 7.70 12.53
C GLY A 11 10.60 6.24 12.56
N HIS A 12 9.55 5.98 13.33
CA HIS A 12 8.87 4.69 13.35
C HIS A 12 7.35 4.92 13.35
N GLU A 13 6.63 3.90 12.94
CA GLU A 13 5.18 3.90 12.89
C GLU A 13 4.66 2.52 13.29
N TYR A 14 3.58 2.48 14.03
CA TYR A 14 2.87 1.24 14.34
C TYR A 14 1.38 1.43 14.09
N ILE A 15 0.83 0.65 13.17
CA ILE A 15 -0.57 0.71 12.76
C ILE A 15 -1.24 -0.61 13.16
N ILE A 16 -2.41 -0.52 13.78
CA ILE A 16 -3.29 -1.65 14.02
C ILE A 16 -4.60 -1.34 13.31
N THR A 17 -4.98 -2.18 12.36
CA THR A 17 -6.28 -2.12 11.70
C THR A 17 -7.15 -3.25 12.22
N LYS A 18 -8.33 -2.90 12.73
CA LYS A 18 -9.35 -3.84 13.22
C LYS A 18 -10.56 -3.71 12.35
N GLU A 19 -11.11 -4.84 11.93
CA GLU A 19 -12.31 -4.89 11.12
C GLU A 19 -13.30 -5.87 11.75
N HIS A 20 -14.52 -5.39 11.96
CA HIS A 20 -15.64 -6.19 12.39
C HIS A 20 -16.89 -5.68 11.67
N GLU A 21 -17.62 -6.57 11.05
CA GLU A 21 -18.87 -6.26 10.36
C GLU A 21 -20.01 -7.09 10.93
N ASN A 22 -21.15 -6.46 11.14
CA ASN A 22 -22.38 -7.13 11.50
C ASN A 22 -23.48 -6.68 10.53
N ILE A 23 -24.03 -7.63 9.79
CA ILE A 23 -25.05 -7.39 8.77
C ILE A 23 -26.35 -8.01 9.26
N ASN A 24 -27.39 -7.19 9.41
CA ASN A 24 -28.75 -7.62 9.68
C ASN A 24 -29.61 -7.32 8.44
N GLN A 25 -30.13 -8.35 7.82
CA GLN A 25 -31.02 -8.23 6.68
C GLN A 25 -32.47 -8.33 7.14
N ILE A 26 -33.26 -7.30 6.84
CA ILE A 26 -34.66 -7.19 7.19
C ILE A 26 -35.45 -6.94 5.91
N VAL A 27 -36.50 -7.73 5.68
CA VAL A 27 -37.34 -7.70 4.49
C VAL A 27 -38.81 -7.55 4.85
N GLY A 28 -39.70 -7.46 3.86
CA GLY A 28 -41.14 -7.50 4.07
C GLY A 28 -41.76 -6.17 4.52
N PHE A 29 -41.07 -5.04 4.26
CA PHE A 29 -41.63 -3.72 4.53
C PHE A 29 -42.80 -3.39 3.58
N PRO A 30 -43.77 -2.56 4.03
CA PRO A 30 -44.78 -1.99 3.15
C PRO A 30 -44.16 -1.28 1.95
N LYS A 31 -44.76 -1.43 0.77
CA LYS A 31 -44.26 -0.80 -0.47
C LYS A 31 -44.23 0.74 -0.43
N THR A 32 -44.92 1.33 0.53
CA THR A 32 -44.97 2.78 0.76
C THR A 32 -43.77 3.32 1.53
N TYR A 33 -42.92 2.43 2.10
CA TYR A 33 -41.74 2.87 2.83
C TYR A 33 -40.59 3.19 1.88
N ASP A 34 -40.03 4.35 2.09
CA ASP A 34 -38.69 4.64 1.54
C ASP A 34 -37.59 4.00 2.42
N ALA A 35 -36.37 4.02 1.95
CA ALA A 35 -35.22 3.42 2.63
C ALA A 35 -34.99 4.00 4.05
N ALA A 36 -35.24 5.31 4.23
CA ALA A 36 -35.06 5.97 5.51
C ALA A 36 -36.12 5.57 6.51
N THR A 37 -37.37 5.39 6.05
CA THR A 37 -38.50 4.92 6.89
C THR A 37 -38.30 3.46 7.23
N ALA A 38 -37.92 2.59 6.31
CA ALA A 38 -37.62 1.18 6.55
C ALA A 38 -36.49 1.02 7.57
N TRP A 39 -35.45 1.84 7.49
CA TRP A 39 -34.36 1.86 8.47
C TRP A 39 -34.84 2.24 9.87
N ARG A 40 -35.61 3.31 9.99
CA ARG A 40 -36.14 3.78 11.31
C ARG A 40 -37.15 2.82 11.93
N LEU A 41 -37.91 2.11 11.11
CA LEU A 41 -38.97 1.18 11.54
C LEU A 41 -38.55 -0.28 11.25
N SER A 42 -37.27 -0.59 11.39
CA SER A 42 -36.73 -1.93 11.11
C SER A 42 -37.42 -3.06 11.85
N SER A 43 -37.99 -2.81 13.04
CA SER A 43 -38.76 -3.78 13.80
C SER A 43 -40.10 -4.18 13.15
N GLN A 44 -40.58 -3.44 12.15
CA GLN A 44 -41.81 -3.76 11.41
C GLN A 44 -41.58 -4.70 10.22
N GLY A 45 -40.32 -4.93 9.87
CA GLY A 45 -39.95 -5.92 8.88
C GLY A 45 -39.74 -7.31 9.48
N THR A 46 -39.49 -8.28 8.61
CA THR A 46 -39.14 -9.64 8.98
C THR A 46 -37.65 -9.85 8.86
N ALA A 47 -36.96 -10.29 9.89
CA ALA A 47 -35.55 -10.64 9.82
C ALA A 47 -35.36 -11.82 8.86
N SER A 48 -34.56 -11.67 7.82
CA SER A 48 -34.28 -12.69 6.82
C SER A 48 -32.89 -13.29 6.94
N GLY A 49 -32.00 -12.63 7.65
CA GLY A 49 -30.63 -13.13 7.89
C GLY A 49 -29.82 -12.20 8.77
N THR A 50 -28.89 -12.78 9.49
CA THR A 50 -27.83 -12.08 10.21
C THR A 50 -26.52 -12.73 9.84
N SER A 51 -25.53 -11.94 9.50
CA SER A 51 -24.16 -12.40 9.31
C SER A 51 -23.20 -11.45 9.99
N ASP A 52 -22.09 -11.99 10.45
CA ASP A 52 -20.99 -11.25 10.99
C ASP A 52 -19.69 -11.63 10.27
N PHE A 53 -18.77 -10.71 10.29
CA PHE A 53 -17.44 -10.90 9.78
C PHE A 53 -16.43 -10.38 10.79
N TYR A 54 -15.50 -11.20 11.14
CA TYR A 54 -14.36 -10.86 11.98
C TYR A 54 -13.07 -11.17 11.24
N SER A 55 -12.24 -10.17 11.10
CA SER A 55 -10.89 -10.31 10.55
C SER A 55 -9.86 -10.25 11.67
N PRO A 56 -8.79 -11.07 11.63
CA PRO A 56 -7.67 -10.88 12.53
C PRO A 56 -7.09 -9.47 12.41
N ASP A 57 -6.64 -8.92 13.55
CA ASP A 57 -5.99 -7.60 13.56
C ASP A 57 -4.81 -7.56 12.60
N ASP A 58 -4.86 -6.64 11.64
CA ASP A 58 -3.71 -6.33 10.81
C ASP A 58 -2.78 -5.39 11.56
N LYS A 59 -1.51 -5.77 11.64
CA LYS A 59 -0.47 -5.00 12.31
C LYS A 59 0.66 -4.68 11.34
N LEU A 60 1.01 -3.41 11.28
CA LEU A 60 2.13 -2.92 10.48
C LEU A 60 3.09 -2.16 11.40
N LEU A 61 4.33 -2.60 11.46
CA LEU A 61 5.41 -1.91 12.14
C LEU A 61 6.41 -1.42 11.11
N SER A 62 6.75 -0.15 11.15
CA SER A 62 7.63 0.50 10.19
C SER A 62 8.73 1.28 10.88
N PHE A 63 9.94 1.20 10.32
CA PHE A 63 11.06 2.07 10.65
C PHE A 63 11.52 2.76 9.38
N PHE A 64 11.79 4.05 9.46
CA PHE A 64 12.24 4.79 8.29
C PHE A 64 13.29 5.83 8.64
N SER A 65 14.17 6.06 7.69
CA SER A 65 15.18 7.10 7.75
C SER A 65 15.28 7.82 6.42
N ARG A 66 15.57 9.11 6.46
CA ARG A 66 15.85 9.93 5.28
C ARG A 66 17.00 10.87 5.58
N ALA A 67 17.90 11.02 4.62
CA ALA A 67 18.93 12.03 4.62
C ALA A 67 18.86 12.83 3.31
N ASN A 68 18.78 14.15 3.43
CA ASN A 68 18.85 15.07 2.31
C ASN A 68 20.12 15.89 2.47
N TYR A 69 20.94 15.90 1.42
CA TYR A 69 22.18 16.65 1.39
C TYR A 69 22.20 17.60 0.20
N SER A 70 22.64 18.81 0.42
CA SER A 70 22.88 19.81 -0.61
C SER A 70 24.27 20.40 -0.47
N TYR A 71 24.97 20.48 -1.60
CA TYR A 71 26.25 21.17 -1.70
C TYR A 71 26.14 22.37 -2.64
N LYS A 72 26.29 23.58 -2.10
CA LYS A 72 26.22 24.88 -2.81
C LYS A 72 24.92 25.05 -3.62
N ASP A 73 23.85 24.37 -3.22
CA ASP A 73 22.59 24.30 -3.96
C ASP A 73 22.72 23.83 -5.43
N LYS A 74 23.86 23.25 -5.77
CA LYS A 74 24.16 22.69 -7.10
C LYS A 74 23.95 21.20 -7.18
N TYR A 75 24.47 20.49 -6.18
CA TYR A 75 24.42 19.04 -6.09
C TYR A 75 23.53 18.67 -4.93
N LEU A 76 22.46 17.98 -5.24
CA LEU A 76 21.49 17.55 -4.25
C LEU A 76 21.43 16.02 -4.25
N ALA A 77 21.42 15.44 -3.07
CA ALA A 77 21.28 14.00 -2.88
C ALA A 77 20.23 13.73 -1.82
N SER A 78 19.40 12.73 -2.05
CA SER A 78 18.45 12.23 -1.05
C SER A 78 18.57 10.72 -0.98
N VAL A 79 18.63 10.18 0.23
CA VAL A 79 18.58 8.73 0.48
C VAL A 79 17.49 8.47 1.49
N THR A 80 16.63 7.49 1.20
CA THR A 80 15.60 7.03 2.12
C THR A 80 15.71 5.53 2.26
N PHE A 81 15.54 5.03 3.48
CA PHE A 81 15.43 3.62 3.77
C PHE A 81 14.19 3.40 4.62
N ARG A 82 13.34 2.44 4.22
CA ARG A 82 12.17 2.01 4.97
C ARG A 82 12.20 0.49 5.15
N ALA A 83 11.94 0.05 6.38
CA ALA A 83 11.75 -1.35 6.73
C ALA A 83 10.35 -1.49 7.33
N ASP A 84 9.52 -2.34 6.74
CA ASP A 84 8.13 -2.55 7.13
C ASP A 84 7.92 -4.03 7.49
N ALA A 85 7.25 -4.29 8.62
CA ALA A 85 6.84 -5.63 9.03
C ALA A 85 5.32 -5.72 9.07
N SER A 86 4.73 -6.59 8.25
CA SER A 86 3.28 -6.79 8.18
C SER A 86 2.86 -8.13 8.77
N SER A 87 1.82 -8.14 9.60
CA SER A 87 1.25 -9.38 10.16
C SER A 87 0.54 -10.25 9.11
N LYS A 88 0.27 -9.71 7.93
CA LYS A 88 -0.34 -10.44 6.80
C LYS A 88 0.59 -11.50 6.19
N PHE A 89 1.88 -11.46 6.49
CA PHE A 89 2.88 -12.39 6.00
C PHE A 89 3.42 -13.31 7.11
N SER A 90 3.92 -14.47 6.73
CA SER A 90 4.60 -15.41 7.64
C SER A 90 5.78 -14.75 8.35
N LYS A 91 6.24 -15.32 9.45
CA LYS A 91 7.39 -14.78 10.21
C LYS A 91 8.64 -14.57 9.35
N GLU A 92 8.87 -15.45 8.39
CA GLU A 92 10.04 -15.43 7.49
C GLU A 92 9.93 -14.35 6.40
N ASN A 93 8.70 -14.05 5.95
CA ASN A 93 8.42 -13.09 4.86
C ASN A 93 7.87 -11.75 5.35
N ARG A 94 7.77 -11.56 6.67
CA ARG A 94 7.11 -10.41 7.29
C ARG A 94 7.78 -9.09 6.97
N TRP A 95 9.11 -9.06 6.92
CA TRP A 95 9.88 -7.85 6.70
C TRP A 95 10.09 -7.56 5.22
N GLY A 96 9.73 -6.35 4.80
CA GLY A 96 10.09 -5.75 3.52
C GLY A 96 11.07 -4.60 3.71
N TYR A 97 12.02 -4.45 2.78
CA TYR A 97 13.05 -3.41 2.83
C TYR A 97 13.00 -2.59 1.54
N PHE A 98 12.81 -1.29 1.68
CA PHE A 98 12.51 -0.38 0.59
C PHE A 98 13.48 0.80 0.56
N PRO A 99 14.69 0.61 -0.01
CA PRO A 99 15.62 1.69 -0.23
C PRO A 99 15.21 2.57 -1.40
N SER A 100 15.52 3.87 -1.31
CA SER A 100 15.47 4.79 -2.42
C SER A 100 16.58 5.82 -2.37
N ALA A 101 17.02 6.29 -3.55
CA ALA A 101 18.01 7.33 -3.67
C ALA A 101 17.66 8.25 -4.84
N ALA A 102 17.93 9.54 -4.68
CA ALA A 102 17.80 10.52 -5.74
C ALA A 102 19.01 11.45 -5.75
N LEU A 103 19.43 11.81 -6.95
CA LEU A 103 20.49 12.79 -7.21
C LEU A 103 19.93 13.87 -8.12
N ALA A 104 20.28 15.12 -7.85
CA ALA A 104 19.99 16.21 -8.74
C ALA A 104 21.20 17.13 -8.91
N TRP A 105 21.41 17.57 -10.13
CA TRP A 105 22.46 18.50 -10.50
C TRP A 105 21.85 19.73 -11.18
N ARG A 106 22.00 20.88 -10.55
CA ARG A 106 21.60 22.17 -11.11
C ARG A 106 22.70 22.70 -12.01
N ILE A 107 22.59 22.40 -13.31
CA ILE A 107 23.60 22.68 -14.32
C ILE A 107 23.80 24.19 -14.47
N THR A 108 22.74 24.98 -14.42
CA THR A 108 22.81 26.45 -14.52
C THR A 108 23.63 27.12 -13.43
N SER A 109 23.84 26.44 -12.29
CA SER A 109 24.69 26.95 -11.22
C SER A 109 26.18 26.77 -11.49
N GLU A 110 26.55 26.15 -12.61
CA GLU A 110 27.93 25.95 -13.01
C GLU A 110 28.54 27.19 -13.72
N LYS A 111 29.83 27.39 -13.55
CA LYS A 111 30.54 28.56 -14.15
C LYS A 111 30.48 28.57 -15.68
N PHE A 112 30.52 27.40 -16.33
CA PHE A 112 30.46 27.29 -17.78
C PHE A 112 29.09 27.68 -18.35
N MET A 113 28.03 27.73 -17.53
CA MET A 113 26.69 28.15 -17.94
C MET A 113 26.43 29.65 -17.80
N ASN A 114 27.43 30.46 -17.43
CA ASN A 114 27.23 31.90 -17.24
C ASN A 114 26.77 32.62 -18.51
N SER A 115 27.18 32.17 -19.67
CA SER A 115 26.77 32.75 -20.96
C SER A 115 25.31 32.51 -21.31
N THR A 116 24.70 31.48 -20.80
CA THR A 116 23.31 31.12 -21.09
C THR A 116 22.27 31.79 -20.16
N LYS A 117 22.71 32.41 -19.08
CA LYS A 117 21.84 33.05 -18.06
C LYS A 117 20.91 34.14 -18.62
N LYS A 118 21.12 34.62 -19.81
CA LYS A 118 20.26 35.63 -20.47
C LYS A 118 18.90 35.05 -20.89
N TRP A 119 18.84 33.76 -21.11
CA TRP A 119 17.64 33.09 -21.63
C TRP A 119 17.29 31.78 -20.89
N LEU A 120 18.27 31.14 -20.23
CA LEU A 120 18.11 29.89 -19.46
C LEU A 120 18.28 30.20 -17.97
N ASP A 121 17.16 30.20 -17.25
CA ASP A 121 17.10 30.55 -15.82
C ASP A 121 17.46 29.35 -14.94
N ASP A 122 16.93 28.17 -15.25
CA ASP A 122 17.25 26.93 -14.53
C ASP A 122 17.32 25.74 -15.51
N LEU A 123 18.29 24.89 -15.29
CA LEU A 123 18.42 23.59 -15.92
C LEU A 123 18.92 22.61 -14.87
N LYS A 124 18.10 21.61 -14.59
CA LYS A 124 18.37 20.64 -13.53
C LYS A 124 18.17 19.21 -14.03
N LEU A 125 19.23 18.42 -13.98
CA LEU A 125 19.18 16.99 -14.25
C LEU A 125 18.84 16.24 -12.95
N ARG A 126 17.90 15.30 -13.03
CA ARG A 126 17.51 14.44 -11.91
C ARG A 126 17.65 12.97 -12.27
N LEU A 127 18.16 12.19 -11.34
CA LEU A 127 18.25 10.73 -11.40
C LEU A 127 17.62 10.19 -10.13
N SER A 128 16.75 9.20 -10.23
CA SER A 128 16.21 8.54 -9.04
C SER A 128 16.03 7.04 -9.25
N PHE A 129 16.22 6.34 -8.15
CA PHE A 129 15.95 4.93 -7.98
C PHE A 129 15.16 4.76 -6.70
N GLY A 130 14.09 3.97 -6.72
CA GLY A 130 13.31 3.72 -5.53
C GLY A 130 12.63 2.36 -5.59
N THR A 131 12.40 1.81 -4.41
CA THR A 131 11.58 0.63 -4.22
C THR A 131 10.40 0.95 -3.32
N ALA A 132 9.24 0.38 -3.62
CA ALA A 132 8.02 0.50 -2.82
C ALA A 132 7.41 -0.88 -2.63
N GLY A 133 7.02 -1.18 -1.39
CA GLY A 133 6.34 -2.41 -1.02
C GLY A 133 4.83 -2.29 -1.10
N ASN A 134 4.17 -3.40 -1.43
CA ASN A 134 2.73 -3.54 -1.36
C ASN A 134 2.40 -4.82 -0.57
N ASN A 135 1.54 -4.69 0.46
CA ASN A 135 1.01 -5.80 1.26
C ASN A 135 -0.51 -5.90 1.15
N ASN A 136 -1.08 -5.41 0.05
CA ASN A 136 -2.53 -5.38 -0.15
C ASN A 136 -3.07 -6.77 -0.49
N ILE A 137 -3.10 -7.62 0.53
CA ILE A 137 -3.78 -8.93 0.53
C ILE A 137 -4.82 -8.94 1.65
N PRO A 138 -5.90 -9.72 1.52
CA PRO A 138 -6.81 -9.95 2.63
C PRO A 138 -6.08 -10.55 3.84
N SER A 139 -6.58 -10.28 5.03
CA SER A 139 -6.07 -10.90 6.27
C SER A 139 -6.40 -12.39 6.30
N GLY A 140 -5.60 -13.17 7.03
CA GLY A 140 -5.87 -14.60 7.20
C GLY A 140 -5.44 -15.51 6.04
N GLN A 141 -4.80 -15.00 4.98
CA GLN A 141 -4.38 -15.78 3.81
C GLN A 141 -3.26 -16.82 4.08
N LEU A 142 -2.68 -16.81 5.27
CA LEU A 142 -1.62 -17.73 5.66
C LEU A 142 -2.13 -19.09 6.13
N ILE A 143 -3.38 -19.17 6.56
CA ILE A 143 -3.97 -20.32 7.23
C ILE A 143 -5.21 -20.78 6.46
N GLN A 144 -5.32 -22.10 6.23
CA GLN A 144 -6.54 -22.67 5.69
C GLN A 144 -7.65 -22.57 6.75
N GLU A 145 -8.65 -21.76 6.46
CA GLU A 145 -9.82 -21.64 7.31
C GLU A 145 -10.93 -22.60 6.89
N TYR A 146 -11.78 -22.97 7.81
CA TYR A 146 -12.97 -23.77 7.56
C TYR A 146 -14.21 -22.95 7.91
N MET A 147 -15.17 -22.99 7.02
CA MET A 147 -16.47 -22.33 7.22
C MET A 147 -17.48 -23.33 7.77
N THR A 148 -18.29 -22.90 8.74
CA THR A 148 -19.46 -23.66 9.17
C THR A 148 -20.50 -23.71 8.07
N TYR A 149 -21.14 -24.86 7.88
CA TYR A 149 -22.11 -25.08 6.82
C TYR A 149 -23.50 -25.34 7.42
N SER A 150 -24.56 -25.02 6.67
CA SER A 150 -25.95 -25.27 7.09
C SER A 150 -26.22 -26.77 7.26
N ALA A 151 -27.13 -27.10 8.20
CA ALA A 151 -27.46 -28.46 8.62
C ALA A 151 -28.01 -29.41 7.52
N THR A 152 -28.24 -28.92 6.32
CA THR A 152 -28.72 -29.70 5.17
C THR A 152 -27.59 -30.37 4.36
N SER A 153 -26.33 -30.12 4.68
CA SER A 153 -25.19 -30.68 3.94
C SER A 153 -24.80 -32.07 4.50
N SER A 154 -24.43 -32.97 3.62
CA SER A 154 -24.00 -34.34 3.96
C SER A 154 -22.61 -34.45 4.64
N GLN A 155 -21.89 -33.34 4.74
CA GLN A 155 -20.55 -33.31 5.30
C GLN A 155 -20.56 -32.88 6.76
N ARG A 156 -20.65 -33.83 7.68
CA ARG A 156 -20.60 -33.59 9.12
C ARG A 156 -19.25 -34.01 9.69
N THR A 157 -18.66 -33.12 10.48
CA THR A 157 -17.41 -33.40 11.17
C THR A 157 -17.60 -33.17 12.66
N TRP A 158 -17.04 -34.08 13.50
CA TRP A 158 -17.00 -33.92 14.95
C TRP A 158 -15.83 -33.04 15.36
N VAL A 159 -16.10 -31.92 15.99
CA VAL A 159 -15.09 -31.03 16.56
C VAL A 159 -15.46 -30.76 18.01
N ASN A 160 -14.57 -31.11 18.95
CA ASN A 160 -14.77 -30.87 20.40
C ASN A 160 -16.10 -31.37 20.98
N GLY A 161 -16.57 -32.52 20.53
CA GLY A 161 -17.80 -33.12 21.03
C GLY A 161 -19.10 -32.59 20.39
N PHE A 162 -19.02 -31.64 19.46
CA PHE A 162 -20.16 -31.09 18.71
C PHE A 162 -20.12 -31.53 17.26
N THR A 163 -21.28 -31.84 16.70
CA THR A 163 -21.41 -32.07 15.27
C THR A 163 -21.40 -30.73 14.57
N THR A 164 -20.33 -30.44 13.87
CA THR A 164 -20.17 -29.23 13.08
C THR A 164 -20.00 -29.60 11.61
N LEU A 165 -20.69 -28.88 10.76
CA LEU A 165 -20.51 -29.01 9.33
C LEU A 165 -19.45 -28.02 8.89
N LEU A 166 -18.32 -28.54 8.41
CA LEU A 166 -17.19 -27.75 7.97
C LEU A 166 -16.92 -27.99 6.50
N ARG A 167 -16.61 -26.95 5.79
CA ARG A 167 -16.01 -26.99 4.47
C ARG A 167 -14.78 -26.11 4.42
N PRO A 168 -13.80 -26.38 3.55
CA PRO A 168 -12.72 -25.45 3.30
C PRO A 168 -13.26 -24.08 2.88
N SER A 169 -12.61 -23.01 3.31
CA SER A 169 -12.94 -21.67 2.81
C SER A 169 -12.66 -21.56 1.32
N ASN A 170 -13.15 -20.52 0.69
CA ASN A 170 -12.94 -20.27 -0.74
C ASN A 170 -11.48 -19.86 -1.06
N PHE A 171 -10.62 -19.80 -0.05
CA PHE A 171 -9.22 -19.44 -0.19
C PHE A 171 -8.33 -20.63 0.17
N MET A 172 -7.35 -20.87 -0.67
CA MET A 172 -6.28 -21.81 -0.38
C MET A 172 -5.15 -21.06 0.32
N ALA A 173 -4.74 -21.54 1.50
CA ALA A 173 -3.66 -20.94 2.26
C ALA A 173 -2.35 -20.93 1.48
N ASN A 174 -1.65 -19.79 1.52
CA ASN A 174 -0.31 -19.67 0.96
C ASN A 174 0.67 -19.07 1.98
N PRO A 175 1.39 -19.88 2.74
CA PRO A 175 2.35 -19.40 3.74
C PRO A 175 3.60 -18.73 3.13
N ASN A 176 3.81 -18.86 1.81
CA ASN A 176 4.95 -18.28 1.11
C ASN A 176 4.68 -16.88 0.56
N LEU A 177 3.51 -16.30 0.87
CA LEU A 177 3.21 -14.91 0.50
C LEU A 177 4.25 -13.96 1.09
N LYS A 178 4.70 -13.01 0.28
CA LYS A 178 5.69 -12.00 0.61
C LYS A 178 5.33 -10.65 -0.01
N TRP A 179 6.04 -9.62 0.36
CA TRP A 179 5.87 -8.28 -0.17
C TRP A 179 6.01 -8.24 -1.69
N GLU A 180 4.99 -7.72 -2.37
CA GLU A 180 5.15 -7.26 -3.75
C GLU A 180 6.05 -6.03 -3.74
N THR A 181 7.00 -5.97 -4.66
CA THR A 181 7.97 -4.87 -4.71
C THR A 181 7.97 -4.23 -6.09
N THR A 182 7.63 -2.95 -6.14
CA THR A 182 7.78 -2.12 -7.34
C THR A 182 9.11 -1.37 -7.29
N ILE A 183 9.90 -1.52 -8.33
CA ILE A 183 11.19 -0.86 -8.52
C ILE A 183 11.01 0.20 -9.60
N THR A 184 11.22 1.46 -9.24
CA THR A 184 11.13 2.63 -10.13
C THR A 184 12.52 3.18 -10.40
N ARG A 185 12.82 3.45 -11.66
CA ARG A 185 14.02 4.16 -12.12
C ARG A 185 13.57 5.32 -12.96
N ASN A 186 14.13 6.49 -12.69
CA ASN A 186 13.71 7.71 -13.35
C ASN A 186 14.91 8.59 -13.69
N ILE A 187 14.88 9.20 -14.87
CA ILE A 187 15.75 10.29 -15.29
C ILE A 187 14.87 11.45 -15.74
N GLY A 188 15.12 12.64 -15.23
CA GLY A 188 14.36 13.84 -15.53
C GLY A 188 15.26 15.04 -15.81
N LEU A 189 14.82 15.92 -16.69
CA LEU A 189 15.45 17.20 -17.00
C LEU A 189 14.41 18.30 -16.82
N ASP A 190 14.58 19.13 -15.81
CA ASP A 190 13.76 20.33 -15.58
C ASP A 190 14.42 21.54 -16.22
N TRP A 191 13.64 22.40 -16.83
CA TRP A 191 14.13 23.63 -17.47
C TRP A 191 13.19 24.81 -17.25
N THR A 192 13.78 26.01 -17.15
CA THR A 192 13.06 27.29 -17.03
C THR A 192 13.78 28.33 -17.90
N LEU A 193 13.02 29.04 -18.73
CA LEU A 193 13.53 29.98 -19.74
C LEU A 193 12.86 31.34 -19.62
N PHE A 194 13.58 32.37 -20.09
CA PHE A 194 13.06 33.73 -20.32
C PHE A 194 12.46 34.40 -19.08
N ASN A 195 13.21 34.38 -17.95
CA ASN A 195 12.76 34.94 -16.66
C ASN A 195 11.47 34.26 -16.17
N GLY A 196 11.40 32.93 -16.26
CA GLY A 196 10.27 32.14 -15.75
C GLY A 196 9.04 32.11 -16.67
N LYS A 197 9.11 32.73 -17.87
CA LYS A 197 7.96 32.78 -18.79
C LYS A 197 7.63 31.44 -19.41
N LEU A 198 8.62 30.56 -19.54
CA LEU A 198 8.45 29.22 -20.07
C LEU A 198 9.19 28.22 -19.20
N ASN A 199 8.48 27.20 -18.72
CA ASN A 199 9.08 26.11 -17.94
C ASN A 199 8.48 24.77 -18.35
N GLY A 200 9.23 23.70 -18.10
CA GLY A 200 8.79 22.35 -18.40
C GLY A 200 9.77 21.31 -17.90
N ASN A 201 9.41 20.08 -18.11
CA ASN A 201 10.28 18.94 -17.82
C ASN A 201 10.15 17.86 -18.88
N PHE A 202 11.22 17.10 -19.04
CA PHE A 202 11.21 15.82 -19.74
C PHE A 202 11.53 14.74 -18.70
N GLU A 203 10.77 13.66 -18.73
CA GLU A 203 10.92 12.59 -17.78
C GLU A 203 10.83 11.23 -18.47
N PHE A 204 11.79 10.36 -18.19
CA PHE A 204 11.79 8.98 -18.63
C PHE A 204 11.85 8.09 -17.39
N TYR A 205 10.88 7.18 -17.27
CA TYR A 205 10.83 6.25 -16.13
C TYR A 205 10.61 4.81 -16.59
N LYS A 206 11.09 3.89 -15.76
CA LYS A 206 10.86 2.45 -15.92
C LYS A 206 10.48 1.85 -14.58
N ASN A 207 9.30 1.24 -14.54
CA ASN A 207 8.81 0.47 -13.39
C ASN A 207 8.95 -1.03 -13.66
N THR A 208 9.29 -1.76 -12.62
CA THR A 208 9.35 -3.23 -12.63
C THR A 208 8.74 -3.73 -11.33
N THR A 209 7.70 -4.55 -11.42
CA THR A 209 7.09 -5.18 -10.25
C THR A 209 7.61 -6.61 -10.12
N LYS A 210 8.00 -7.00 -8.91
CA LYS A 210 8.41 -8.34 -8.52
C LYS A 210 7.44 -8.90 -7.49
N ASP A 211 7.31 -10.23 -7.46
CA ASP A 211 6.49 -10.94 -6.48
C ASP A 211 5.04 -10.43 -6.46
N LEU A 212 4.45 -10.28 -7.65
CA LEU A 212 3.12 -9.71 -7.87
C LEU A 212 2.07 -10.49 -7.08
N LEU A 213 1.28 -9.77 -6.28
CA LEU A 213 0.19 -10.32 -5.48
C LEU A 213 -1.10 -10.30 -6.30
N ILE A 214 -1.51 -11.46 -6.81
CA ILE A 214 -2.75 -11.63 -7.59
C ILE A 214 -3.54 -12.83 -7.08
N ALA A 215 -4.86 -12.71 -7.11
CA ALA A 215 -5.76 -13.82 -6.82
C ALA A 215 -6.02 -14.63 -8.10
N PHE A 216 -5.81 -15.94 -8.04
CA PHE A 216 -6.16 -16.86 -9.11
C PHE A 216 -7.33 -17.73 -8.69
N PRO A 217 -8.37 -17.89 -9.56
CA PRO A 217 -9.35 -18.94 -9.36
C PRO A 217 -8.67 -20.30 -9.57
N VAL A 218 -8.75 -21.17 -8.59
CA VAL A 218 -8.35 -22.58 -8.71
C VAL A 218 -9.61 -23.40 -8.95
N SER A 219 -9.64 -24.16 -10.04
CA SER A 219 -10.66 -25.18 -10.26
C SER A 219 -10.43 -26.30 -9.24
N GLY A 220 -11.43 -26.56 -8.37
CA GLY A 220 -11.46 -27.73 -7.50
C GLY A 220 -11.76 -28.99 -8.27
#